data_bc1d0f8bbda88491eab017b7dab2d9a7
#
_entry.id   bc1d0f8bbda88491eab017b7dab2d9a7
#
_cell.length_a   1.000
_cell.length_b   1.000
_cell.length_c   1.000
_cell.angle_alpha   90.00
_cell.angle_beta   90.00
_cell.angle_gamma   90.00
#
_symmetry.space_group_name_H-M   'P 1'
#
loop_
_entity.id
_entity.type
_entity.pdbx_description
1 polymer ?
#
loop_
_entity_poly.entity_id
_entity_poly.type
_entity_poly.pdbx_seq_one_letter_code
_entity_poly.pdbx_strand_id
1 'polypeptide(L)'
;MTDIATFVDRYINIWNESDPERRRLTIRELWQEDAHHLARTLEAVGHAGIETRVATAYEKWVKEKGNVFRLRGGVDGHHGTIKLRWEMLPAAGGEVISVGFDFLVLGEDGRIRTGYQFIEA
;
A
#
# COMPACT_ATOMS: atom_id res chain seq x y z
N MET A 1 -12.31 4.30 16.32
CA MET A 1 -12.22 4.52 14.87
C MET A 1 -10.83 5.05 14.51
N THR A 2 -10.20 4.42 13.55
CA THR A 2 -8.86 4.85 13.12
C THR A 2 -8.99 6.06 12.18
N ASP A 3 -8.22 7.10 12.42
CA ASP A 3 -8.24 8.24 11.52
C ASP A 3 -7.53 7.91 10.20
N ILE A 4 -7.87 8.67 9.15
CA ILE A 4 -7.37 8.41 7.81
C ILE A 4 -5.84 8.51 7.73
N ALA A 5 -5.25 9.49 8.41
CA ALA A 5 -3.79 9.68 8.36
C ALA A 5 -3.06 8.47 8.95
N THR A 6 -3.52 7.97 10.09
CA THR A 6 -2.92 6.79 10.73
C THR A 6 -3.10 5.55 9.84
N PHE A 7 -4.29 5.37 9.25
CA PHE A 7 -4.56 4.25 8.36
C PHE A 7 -3.62 4.26 7.15
N VAL A 8 -3.48 5.42 6.50
CA VAL A 8 -2.63 5.56 5.32
C VAL A 8 -1.16 5.36 5.66
N ASP A 9 -0.74 5.83 6.83
CA ASP A 9 0.63 5.62 7.29
C ASP A 9 0.95 4.13 7.40
N ARG A 10 0.04 3.35 7.99
CA ARG A 10 0.19 1.89 8.07
C ARG A 10 0.16 1.24 6.69
N TYR A 11 -0.72 1.71 5.81
CA TYR A 11 -0.85 1.20 4.45
C TYR A 11 0.45 1.39 3.65
N ILE A 12 1.05 2.58 3.75
CA ILE A 12 2.33 2.86 3.07
C ILE A 12 3.46 2.01 3.68
N ASN A 13 3.52 1.95 5.00
CA ASN A 13 4.64 1.29 5.69
C ASN A 13 4.69 -0.22 5.49
N ILE A 14 3.58 -0.85 5.15
CA ILE A 14 3.59 -2.28 4.89
C ILE A 14 4.49 -2.64 3.70
N TRP A 15 4.60 -1.72 2.73
CA TRP A 15 5.45 -1.92 1.55
C TRP A 15 6.94 -1.81 1.89
N ASN A 16 7.27 -1.25 3.06
CA ASN A 16 8.63 -1.11 3.56
C ASN A 16 8.98 -2.17 4.62
N GLU A 17 8.01 -2.98 5.05
CA GLU A 17 8.20 -3.90 6.16
C GLU A 17 9.05 -5.10 5.77
N SER A 18 10.16 -5.30 6.48
CA SER A 18 11.07 -6.40 6.21
C SER A 18 10.63 -7.73 6.79
N ASP A 19 9.83 -7.72 7.86
CA ASP A 19 9.40 -8.92 8.56
C ASP A 19 8.14 -9.51 7.92
N PRO A 20 8.22 -10.72 7.32
CA PRO A 20 7.06 -11.37 6.70
C PRO A 20 5.89 -11.59 7.66
N GLU A 21 6.15 -11.89 8.93
CA GLU A 21 5.09 -12.09 9.92
C GLU A 21 4.34 -10.79 10.19
N ARG A 22 5.05 -9.67 10.32
CA ARG A 22 4.41 -8.37 10.52
C ARG A 22 3.62 -7.95 9.31
N ARG A 23 4.14 -8.22 8.11
CA ARG A 23 3.39 -7.95 6.87
C ARG A 23 2.07 -8.71 6.87
N ARG A 24 2.11 -10.00 7.20
CA ARG A 24 0.92 -10.84 7.21
C ARG A 24 -0.12 -10.35 8.19
N LEU A 25 0.30 -9.99 9.41
CA LEU A 25 -0.60 -9.48 10.43
C LEU A 25 -1.22 -8.15 10.02
N THR A 26 -0.41 -7.24 9.50
CA THR A 26 -0.90 -5.93 9.08
C THR A 26 -1.85 -6.03 7.89
N ILE A 27 -1.58 -6.95 6.95
CA ILE A 27 -2.49 -7.17 5.83
C ILE A 27 -3.87 -7.59 6.35
N ARG A 28 -3.92 -8.50 7.32
CA ARG A 28 -5.20 -8.93 7.90
C ARG A 28 -5.94 -7.80 8.58
N GLU A 29 -5.22 -6.85 9.14
CA GLU A 29 -5.82 -5.70 9.81
C GLU A 29 -6.31 -4.63 8.84
N LEU A 30 -5.62 -4.46 7.71
CA LEU A 30 -5.94 -3.38 6.76
C LEU A 30 -6.88 -3.81 5.62
N TRP A 31 -6.82 -5.07 5.18
CA TRP A 31 -7.63 -5.58 4.06
C TRP A 31 -8.63 -6.63 4.53
N GLN A 32 -9.80 -6.62 3.92
CA GLN A 32 -10.78 -7.70 4.12
C GLN A 32 -10.26 -9.01 3.52
N GLU A 33 -10.80 -10.14 3.98
CA GLU A 33 -10.32 -11.47 3.57
C GLU A 33 -10.37 -11.69 2.06
N ASP A 34 -11.38 -11.17 1.41
CA ASP A 34 -11.60 -11.32 -0.04
C ASP A 34 -11.29 -10.05 -0.82
N ALA A 35 -10.46 -9.18 -0.25
CA ALA A 35 -10.12 -7.91 -0.87
C ALA A 35 -9.40 -8.10 -2.20
N HIS A 36 -9.50 -7.07 -3.03
CA HIS A 36 -8.80 -7.00 -4.31
C HIS A 36 -7.84 -5.83 -4.31
N HIS A 37 -6.63 -6.06 -4.79
CA HIS A 37 -5.65 -5.01 -5.04
C HIS A 37 -5.34 -5.02 -6.53
N LEU A 38 -5.71 -3.97 -7.21
CA LEU A 38 -5.69 -3.91 -8.67
C LEU A 38 -4.66 -2.89 -9.16
N ALA A 39 -3.76 -3.34 -10.00
CA ALA A 39 -2.83 -2.48 -10.71
C ALA A 39 -3.03 -2.73 -12.20
N ARG A 40 -2.42 -1.91 -13.06
CA ARG A 40 -2.67 -1.95 -14.50
C ARG A 40 -2.49 -3.36 -15.10
N THR A 41 -1.49 -4.10 -14.64
CA THR A 41 -1.13 -5.38 -15.24
C THR A 41 -1.26 -6.55 -14.29
N LEU A 42 -1.84 -6.33 -13.11
CA LEU A 42 -1.99 -7.43 -12.16
C LEU A 42 -3.21 -7.24 -11.27
N GLU A 43 -3.71 -8.37 -10.78
CA GLU A 43 -4.77 -8.40 -9.79
C GLU A 43 -4.33 -9.33 -8.66
N ALA A 44 -4.30 -8.82 -7.44
CA ALA A 44 -4.03 -9.61 -6.25
C ALA A 44 -5.35 -9.79 -5.50
N VAL A 45 -5.74 -11.02 -5.21
CA VAL A 45 -7.03 -11.35 -4.60
C VAL A 45 -6.82 -12.04 -3.26
N GLY A 46 -7.51 -11.56 -2.23
CA GLY A 46 -7.48 -12.12 -0.90
C GLY A 46 -6.18 -11.84 -0.17
N HIS A 47 -6.13 -12.21 1.11
CA HIS A 47 -4.95 -11.97 1.93
C HIS A 47 -3.69 -12.64 1.34
N ALA A 48 -3.80 -13.85 0.85
CA ALA A 48 -2.66 -14.56 0.27
C ALA A 48 -2.12 -13.86 -0.98
N GLY A 49 -3.01 -13.42 -1.87
CA GLY A 49 -2.62 -12.71 -3.09
C GLY A 49 -1.98 -11.36 -2.77
N ILE A 50 -2.56 -10.64 -1.83
CA ILE A 50 -2.03 -9.33 -1.42
C ILE A 50 -0.68 -9.50 -0.72
N GLU A 51 -0.53 -10.52 0.11
CA GLU A 51 0.75 -10.82 0.74
C GLU A 51 1.85 -11.08 -0.29
N THR A 52 1.55 -11.87 -1.31
CA THR A 52 2.49 -12.14 -2.40
C THR A 52 2.86 -10.84 -3.13
N ARG A 53 1.88 -10.00 -3.41
CA ARG A 53 2.12 -8.72 -4.09
C ARG A 53 3.02 -7.81 -3.27
N VAL A 54 2.75 -7.67 -1.97
CA VAL A 54 3.55 -6.82 -1.08
C VAL A 54 4.96 -7.38 -0.94
N ALA A 55 5.08 -8.69 -0.74
CA ALA A 55 6.39 -9.33 -0.61
C ALA A 55 7.24 -9.16 -1.86
N THR A 56 6.64 -9.34 -3.04
CA THR A 56 7.35 -9.19 -4.32
C THR A 56 7.84 -7.75 -4.50
N ALA A 57 7.01 -6.77 -4.20
CA ALA A 57 7.39 -5.36 -4.30
C ALA A 57 8.51 -5.02 -3.31
N TYR A 58 8.39 -5.51 -2.07
CA TYR A 58 9.42 -5.29 -1.06
C TYR A 58 10.76 -5.88 -1.48
N GLU A 59 10.78 -7.14 -1.93
CA GLU A 59 12.02 -7.81 -2.32
C GLU A 59 12.73 -7.08 -3.45
N LYS A 60 11.98 -6.63 -4.45
CA LYS A 60 12.54 -5.99 -5.63
C LYS A 60 12.98 -4.55 -5.36
N TRP A 61 12.08 -3.76 -4.81
CA TRP A 61 12.28 -2.30 -4.77
C TRP A 61 12.97 -1.83 -3.50
N VAL A 62 12.69 -2.47 -2.37
CA VAL A 62 13.24 -2.06 -1.08
C VAL A 62 14.50 -2.84 -0.76
N LYS A 63 14.43 -4.16 -0.74
CA LYS A 63 15.56 -4.99 -0.36
C LYS A 63 16.68 -4.98 -1.40
N GLU A 64 16.37 -5.28 -2.65
CA GLU A 64 17.38 -5.35 -3.70
C GLU A 64 17.88 -3.98 -4.13
N LYS A 65 16.95 -3.04 -4.35
CA LYS A 65 17.30 -1.74 -4.92
C LYS A 65 17.52 -0.64 -3.88
N GLY A 66 17.27 -0.93 -2.61
CA GLY A 66 17.54 0.02 -1.53
C GLY A 66 16.66 1.24 -1.49
N ASN A 67 15.42 1.12 -1.97
CA ASN A 67 14.46 2.21 -1.97
C ASN A 67 13.54 2.17 -0.75
N VAL A 68 12.79 3.23 -0.57
CA VAL A 68 11.75 3.31 0.45
C VAL A 68 10.51 3.95 -0.18
N PHE A 69 9.33 3.51 0.27
CA PHE A 69 8.06 4.13 -0.11
C PHE A 69 7.63 5.07 1.01
N ARG A 70 7.10 6.23 0.64
CA ARG A 70 6.57 7.18 1.61
C ARG A 70 5.39 7.94 1.03
N LEU A 71 4.59 8.53 1.90
CA LEU A 71 3.45 9.35 1.50
C LEU A 71 3.93 10.60 0.78
N ARG A 72 3.27 10.95 -0.32
CA ARG A 72 3.52 12.17 -1.08
C ARG A 72 2.34 13.11 -0.90
N GLY A 73 2.55 14.20 -0.16
CA GLY A 73 1.50 15.18 0.12
C GLY A 73 0.48 14.69 1.13
N GLY A 74 -0.70 15.26 1.09
CA GLY A 74 -1.77 14.95 2.03
C GLY A 74 -2.62 13.76 1.63
N VAL A 75 -3.51 13.36 2.51
CA VAL A 75 -4.49 12.31 2.27
C VAL A 75 -5.88 12.92 2.28
N ASP A 76 -6.80 12.27 1.60
CA ASP A 76 -8.20 12.70 1.57
C ASP A 76 -9.09 11.47 1.49
N GLY A 77 -10.27 11.55 2.10
CA GLY A 77 -11.21 10.46 2.06
C GLY A 77 -12.56 10.85 2.63
N HIS A 78 -13.60 10.20 2.12
CA HIS A 78 -14.96 10.36 2.60
C HIS A 78 -15.80 9.20 2.07
N HIS A 79 -16.91 8.94 2.71
CA HIS A 79 -17.89 7.92 2.26
C HIS A 79 -17.26 6.56 2.00
N GLY A 80 -16.32 6.15 2.90
CA GLY A 80 -15.68 4.85 2.78
C GLY A 80 -14.64 4.77 1.68
N THR A 81 -14.09 5.90 1.25
CA THR A 81 -13.02 5.93 0.26
C THR A 81 -11.83 6.72 0.78
N ILE A 82 -10.66 6.38 0.29
CA ILE A 82 -9.42 7.12 0.61
C ILE A 82 -8.63 7.24 -0.69
N LYS A 83 -8.11 8.44 -0.95
CA LYS A 83 -7.14 8.63 -2.03
C LYS A 83 -5.84 9.14 -1.45
N LEU A 84 -4.74 8.67 -2.00
CA LEU A 84 -3.40 9.05 -1.56
C LEU A 84 -2.43 8.96 -2.73
N ARG A 85 -1.33 9.68 -2.60
CA ARG A 85 -0.20 9.53 -3.51
C ARG A 85 0.99 9.06 -2.69
N TRP A 86 1.82 8.25 -3.31
CA TRP A 86 3.05 7.78 -2.70
C TRP A 86 4.22 8.06 -3.64
N GLU A 87 5.41 8.04 -3.07
CA GLU A 87 6.63 8.16 -3.86
C GLU A 87 7.63 7.12 -3.41
N MET A 88 8.48 6.71 -4.33
CA MET A 88 9.57 5.78 -4.07
C MET A 88 10.88 6.49 -4.38
N LEU A 89 11.82 6.42 -3.44
CA LEU A 89 13.10 7.09 -3.57
C LEU A 89 14.18 6.26 -2.87
N PRO A 90 15.48 6.51 -3.18
CA PRO A 90 16.54 5.79 -2.48
C PRO A 90 16.47 6.05 -0.97
N ALA A 91 16.59 5.00 -0.17
CA ALA A 91 16.57 5.12 1.29
C ALA A 91 17.72 5.98 1.80
N ALA A 92 18.85 5.96 1.10
CA ALA A 92 20.02 6.79 1.44
C ALA A 92 19.85 8.26 1.06
N GLY A 93 18.75 8.60 0.40
CA GLY A 93 18.49 9.96 -0.08
C GLY A 93 18.73 10.07 -1.58
N GLY A 94 18.11 11.07 -2.19
CA GLY A 94 18.22 11.31 -3.61
C GLY A 94 16.88 11.67 -4.22
N GLU A 95 16.84 11.65 -5.55
CA GLU A 95 15.65 12.03 -6.28
C GLU A 95 14.58 10.94 -6.25
N VAL A 96 13.32 11.37 -6.29
CA VAL A 96 12.18 10.48 -6.39
C VAL A 96 12.28 9.68 -7.70
N ILE A 97 12.16 8.35 -7.59
CA ILE A 97 12.26 7.43 -8.72
C ILE A 97 10.89 7.18 -9.35
N SER A 98 9.86 7.06 -8.53
CA SER A 98 8.51 6.74 -9.00
C SER A 98 7.47 7.42 -8.12
N VAL A 99 6.33 7.76 -8.71
CA VAL A 99 5.19 8.35 -8.01
C VAL A 99 3.96 7.54 -8.38
N GLY A 100 3.13 7.24 -7.39
CA GLY A 100 1.89 6.52 -7.61
C GLY A 100 0.71 7.18 -6.95
N PHE A 101 -0.46 6.77 -7.38
CA PHE A 101 -1.74 7.19 -6.83
C PHE A 101 -2.55 5.94 -6.53
N ASP A 102 -3.04 5.83 -5.30
CA ASP A 102 -3.88 4.71 -4.89
C ASP A 102 -5.24 5.24 -4.47
N PHE A 103 -6.29 4.54 -4.89
CA PHE A 103 -7.66 4.81 -4.51
C PHE A 103 -8.20 3.58 -3.79
N LEU A 104 -8.58 3.75 -2.52
CA LEU A 104 -9.02 2.64 -1.68
C LEU A 104 -10.51 2.75 -1.40
N VAL A 105 -11.24 1.65 -1.60
CA VAL A 105 -12.65 1.54 -1.24
C VAL A 105 -12.72 0.64 -0.01
N LEU A 106 -13.25 1.17 1.08
CA LEU A 106 -13.33 0.45 2.35
C LEU A 106 -14.68 -0.27 2.46
N GLY A 107 -14.67 -1.42 3.12
CA GLY A 107 -15.88 -2.11 3.49
C GLY A 107 -16.48 -1.54 4.76
N GLU A 108 -17.61 -2.11 5.20
CA GLU A 108 -18.32 -1.64 6.39
C GLU A 108 -17.49 -1.72 7.67
N ASP A 109 -16.55 -2.66 7.74
CA ASP A 109 -15.67 -2.82 8.89
C ASP A 109 -14.46 -1.88 8.88
N GLY A 110 -14.36 -1.00 7.88
CA GLY A 110 -13.26 -0.04 7.77
C GLY A 110 -12.00 -0.60 7.15
N ARG A 111 -12.00 -1.88 6.73
CA ARG A 111 -10.86 -2.47 6.04
C ARG A 111 -11.03 -2.33 4.53
N ILE A 112 -9.92 -2.37 3.80
CA ILE A 112 -9.93 -2.22 2.35
C ILE A 112 -10.66 -3.39 1.71
N ARG A 113 -11.66 -3.10 0.89
CA ARG A 113 -12.34 -4.09 0.06
C ARG A 113 -11.73 -4.13 -1.33
N THR A 114 -11.43 -2.97 -1.90
CA THR A 114 -10.82 -2.87 -3.22
C THR A 114 -9.84 -1.70 -3.23
N GLY A 115 -8.62 -1.95 -3.69
CA GLY A 115 -7.64 -0.91 -3.89
C GLY A 115 -7.25 -0.82 -5.36
N TYR A 116 -7.19 0.38 -5.88
CA TYR A 116 -6.76 0.66 -7.26
C TYR A 116 -5.43 1.40 -7.20
N GLN A 117 -4.42 0.86 -7.86
CA GLN A 117 -3.10 1.46 -7.88
C GLN A 117 -2.75 1.93 -9.28
N PHE A 118 -2.29 3.17 -9.36
CA PHE A 118 -1.83 3.79 -10.59
C PHE A 118 -0.39 4.25 -10.42
N ILE A 119 0.48 3.90 -11.37
CA ILE A 119 1.84 4.43 -11.39
C ILE A 119 1.82 5.65 -12.31
N GLU A 120 2.17 6.81 -11.77
CA GLU A 120 2.09 8.08 -12.50
C GLU A 120 3.40 8.47 -13.18
N ALA A 121 4.52 8.04 -12.63
CA ALA A 121 5.82 8.40 -13.18
C ALA A 121 6.89 7.35 -12.88
#